data_02fbf079eca9f0a0bf1a167025ca0d15
#
_entry.id   02fbf079eca9f0a0bf1a167025ca0d15
#
_cell.length_a   1.000
_cell.length_b   1.000
_cell.length_c   1.000
_cell.angle_alpha   90.00
_cell.angle_beta   90.00
_cell.angle_gamma   90.00
#
_symmetry.space_group_name_H-M   'P 1'
#
loop_
_entity.id
_entity.type
_entity.pdbx_description
1 polymer ?
#
loop_
_entity_poly.entity_id
_entity_poly.type
_entity_poly.pdbx_seq_one_letter_code
_entity_poly.pdbx_strand_id
1 'polypeptide(L)'
;VCPHTPWNFYAIGQFYADFSQTDDEEVVACLEEALARPQSARRAPPGRAAPEDREADVRAGPLVLRGQLTVPEGALGIVLFAHGSGSSWHSPRNRFVAAGLNRAGLGTLLFDLLTEEEETDRANVFDTDLLARRLGDATGWLREQPEAQGLAVGYFGASTGAAAALWAAAEPDARIAALVSRGGRPDLAGPRLLAVTAPTLLIVGGDDRLVLGLNRDAQARLRCENELAVVPGATHLFEEPGTLEQVTDRARDWFTDHMAPAAHTTARF
;
A
#
# COMPACT_ATOMS: atom_id res chain seq x y z
N VAL A 1 -22.47 18.54 -3.37
CA VAL A 1 -23.42 19.34 -2.57
C VAL A 1 -24.27 18.36 -1.77
N CYS A 2 -24.11 18.34 -0.45
CA CYS A 2 -25.00 17.55 0.41
C CYS A 2 -26.36 18.30 0.45
N PRO A 3 -27.43 17.77 -0.14
CA PRO A 3 -28.71 18.49 -0.23
C PRO A 3 -29.45 18.53 1.12
N HIS A 4 -28.99 17.79 2.11
CA HIS A 4 -29.61 17.73 3.43
C HIS A 4 -28.56 17.45 4.51
N THR A 5 -28.38 18.38 5.44
CA THR A 5 -27.59 18.16 6.66
C THR A 5 -28.55 18.11 7.84
N PRO A 6 -28.91 16.92 8.35
CA PRO A 6 -29.79 16.82 9.51
C PRO A 6 -29.13 17.47 10.74
N TRP A 7 -29.90 18.21 11.53
CA TRP A 7 -29.41 18.90 12.73
C TRP A 7 -28.93 17.94 13.84
N ASN A 8 -29.28 16.65 13.76
CA ASN A 8 -28.94 15.59 14.72
C ASN A 8 -27.96 14.56 14.13
N PHE A 9 -27.04 14.98 13.30
CA PHE A 9 -26.04 14.11 12.68
C PHE A 9 -24.95 13.71 13.71
N TYR A 10 -25.01 12.46 14.21
CA TYR A 10 -24.00 11.90 15.11
C TYR A 10 -23.07 10.89 14.43
N ALA A 11 -23.55 10.15 13.42
CA ALA A 11 -22.78 9.18 12.66
C ALA A 11 -23.44 8.91 11.31
N ILE A 12 -22.62 8.57 10.30
CA ILE A 12 -23.09 8.23 8.96
C ILE A 12 -24.05 7.06 8.99
N GLY A 13 -23.75 6.01 9.79
CA GLY A 13 -24.53 4.76 9.85
C GLY A 13 -26.01 4.93 10.21
N GLN A 14 -26.41 6.02 10.86
CA GLN A 14 -27.82 6.22 11.22
C GLN A 14 -28.75 6.55 10.02
N PHE A 15 -28.17 6.83 8.84
CA PHE A 15 -28.90 7.21 7.63
C PHE A 15 -28.87 6.13 6.53
N TYR A 16 -28.27 4.97 6.82
CA TYR A 16 -28.26 3.83 5.93
C TYR A 16 -29.19 2.75 6.49
N ALA A 17 -30.05 2.19 5.63
CA ALA A 17 -30.96 1.10 6.01
C ALA A 17 -30.19 -0.21 6.30
N ASP A 18 -29.01 -0.35 5.69
CA ASP A 18 -28.03 -1.38 5.96
C ASP A 18 -26.65 -0.76 5.97
N PHE A 19 -25.95 -0.88 7.09
CA PHE A 19 -24.57 -0.41 7.28
C PHE A 19 -23.61 -1.59 7.48
N SER A 20 -24.04 -2.80 7.06
CA SER A 20 -23.17 -3.96 6.99
C SER A 20 -22.03 -3.63 6.03
N GLN A 21 -20.83 -3.99 6.39
CA GLN A 21 -19.71 -3.98 5.44
C GLN A 21 -20.09 -4.90 4.27
N THR A 22 -19.88 -4.40 3.05
CA THR A 22 -19.85 -5.25 1.86
C THR A 22 -18.86 -6.36 2.17
N ASP A 23 -19.32 -7.61 2.20
CA ASP A 23 -18.43 -8.69 2.57
C ASP A 23 -17.38 -8.94 1.46
N ASP A 24 -16.30 -9.58 1.85
CA ASP A 24 -15.19 -9.83 0.92
C ASP A 24 -15.62 -10.71 -0.28
N GLU A 25 -16.67 -11.50 -0.15
CA GLU A 25 -17.23 -12.34 -1.23
C GLU A 25 -17.91 -11.50 -2.32
N GLU A 26 -18.64 -10.46 -1.94
CA GLU A 26 -19.24 -9.50 -2.90
C GLU A 26 -18.18 -8.70 -3.64
N VAL A 27 -17.12 -8.28 -2.94
CA VAL A 27 -15.97 -7.57 -3.55
C VAL A 27 -15.21 -8.50 -4.50
N VAL A 28 -14.97 -9.75 -4.10
CA VAL A 28 -14.34 -10.77 -4.96
C VAL A 28 -15.18 -11.05 -6.20
N ALA A 29 -16.50 -11.21 -6.06
CA ALA A 29 -17.39 -11.43 -7.20
C ALA A 29 -17.36 -10.28 -8.21
N CYS A 30 -17.35 -9.02 -7.75
CA CYS A 30 -17.22 -7.85 -8.62
C CYS A 30 -15.85 -7.79 -9.33
N LEU A 31 -14.79 -8.18 -8.64
CA LEU A 31 -13.44 -8.21 -9.23
C LEU A 31 -13.28 -9.36 -10.23
N GLU A 32 -13.84 -10.53 -9.96
CA GLU A 32 -13.86 -11.66 -10.88
C GLU A 32 -14.65 -11.35 -12.15
N GLU A 33 -15.79 -10.66 -12.02
CA GLU A 33 -16.58 -10.20 -13.17
C GLU A 33 -15.83 -9.15 -14.01
N ALA A 34 -15.09 -8.25 -13.37
CA ALA A 34 -14.22 -7.28 -14.04
C ALA A 34 -13.05 -7.94 -14.76
N LEU A 35 -12.47 -8.99 -14.19
CA LEU A 35 -11.38 -9.78 -14.77
C LEU A 35 -11.86 -10.72 -15.89
N ALA A 36 -13.11 -11.17 -15.86
CA ALA A 36 -13.71 -12.01 -16.89
C ALA A 36 -14.05 -11.25 -18.19
N ARG A 37 -14.04 -9.91 -18.18
CA ARG A 37 -14.20 -9.12 -19.42
C ARG A 37 -12.92 -9.25 -20.25
N PRO A 38 -13.01 -9.67 -21.55
CA PRO A 38 -11.82 -9.83 -22.37
C PRO A 38 -11.13 -8.48 -22.56
N GLN A 39 -10.04 -8.29 -21.83
CA GLN A 39 -9.10 -7.22 -22.13
C GLN A 39 -8.44 -7.54 -23.45
N SER A 40 -8.54 -6.65 -24.44
CA SER A 40 -7.80 -6.73 -25.70
C SER A 40 -6.32 -6.94 -25.37
N ALA A 41 -5.83 -8.14 -25.64
CA ALA A 41 -4.55 -8.68 -25.21
C ALA A 41 -3.38 -7.76 -25.61
N ARG A 42 -2.82 -7.03 -24.68
CA ARG A 42 -1.39 -6.74 -24.72
C ARG A 42 -0.68 -8.01 -24.27
N ARG A 43 -0.20 -8.73 -25.29
CA ARG A 43 0.56 -9.99 -25.15
C ARG A 43 1.76 -9.73 -24.25
N ALA A 44 1.77 -10.33 -23.08
CA ALA A 44 2.97 -10.41 -22.24
C ALA A 44 4.09 -11.15 -23.02
N PRO A 45 5.35 -10.77 -22.85
CA PRO A 45 6.45 -11.48 -23.46
C PRO A 45 6.46 -12.92 -22.96
N PRO A 46 6.74 -13.92 -23.85
CA PRO A 46 6.71 -15.31 -23.46
C PRO A 46 7.93 -15.64 -22.58
N GLY A 47 7.72 -16.31 -21.46
CA GLY A 47 8.76 -17.09 -20.82
C GLY A 47 9.11 -16.82 -19.36
N ARG A 48 8.28 -16.17 -18.57
CA ARG A 48 8.49 -16.16 -17.11
C ARG A 48 7.43 -17.04 -16.44
N ALA A 49 7.87 -18.05 -15.67
CA ALA A 49 6.97 -18.77 -14.78
C ALA A 49 6.27 -17.79 -13.84
N ALA A 50 4.98 -18.02 -13.55
CA ALA A 50 4.29 -17.21 -12.55
C ALA A 50 5.08 -17.33 -11.24
N PRO A 51 5.32 -16.20 -10.52
CA PRO A 51 6.03 -16.26 -9.24
C PRO A 51 5.23 -17.12 -8.27
N GLU A 52 5.93 -17.97 -7.51
CA GLU A 52 5.29 -18.80 -6.50
C GLU A 52 4.96 -17.94 -5.27
N ASP A 53 3.70 -18.00 -4.87
CA ASP A 53 3.23 -17.40 -3.63
C ASP A 53 3.62 -18.31 -2.46
N ARG A 54 4.29 -17.75 -1.47
CA ARG A 54 4.67 -18.46 -0.25
C ARG A 54 4.01 -17.84 0.96
N GLU A 55 3.22 -18.62 1.71
CA GLU A 55 2.78 -18.18 3.05
C GLU A 55 4.01 -17.87 3.91
N ALA A 56 3.95 -16.82 4.68
CA ALA A 56 5.05 -16.31 5.47
C ALA A 56 4.62 -16.07 6.93
N ASP A 57 5.42 -16.60 7.84
CA ASP A 57 5.36 -16.28 9.26
C ASP A 57 6.36 -15.14 9.52
N VAL A 58 5.86 -13.91 9.45
CA VAL A 58 6.66 -12.69 9.57
C VAL A 58 6.96 -12.43 11.04
N ARG A 59 8.22 -12.47 11.42
CA ARG A 59 8.63 -12.15 12.80
C ARG A 59 8.67 -10.64 13.01
N ALA A 60 7.91 -10.18 13.99
CA ALA A 60 7.87 -8.79 14.42
C ALA A 60 8.15 -8.71 15.93
N GLY A 61 9.41 -8.58 16.31
CA GLY A 61 9.85 -8.73 17.69
C GLY A 61 9.50 -10.13 18.25
N PRO A 62 8.73 -10.24 19.35
CA PRO A 62 8.32 -11.52 19.92
C PRO A 62 7.12 -12.16 19.19
N LEU A 63 6.47 -11.44 18.30
CA LEU A 63 5.25 -11.88 17.62
C LEU A 63 5.54 -12.50 16.27
N VAL A 64 4.59 -13.31 15.81
CA VAL A 64 4.55 -13.87 14.46
C VAL A 64 3.27 -13.38 13.80
N LEU A 65 3.42 -12.68 12.69
CA LEU A 65 2.31 -12.14 11.90
C LEU A 65 2.15 -12.96 10.63
N ARG A 66 0.91 -13.23 10.24
CA ARG A 66 0.62 -14.02 9.04
C ARG A 66 0.75 -13.16 7.79
N GLY A 67 1.24 -13.76 6.70
CA GLY A 67 1.40 -13.04 5.44
C GLY A 67 1.69 -13.95 4.26
N GLN A 68 1.96 -13.30 3.13
CA GLN A 68 2.30 -13.93 1.85
C GLN A 68 3.47 -13.16 1.23
N LEU A 69 4.55 -13.89 0.96
CA LEU A 69 5.72 -13.37 0.25
C LEU A 69 5.73 -13.93 -1.18
N THR A 70 5.85 -13.05 -2.15
CA THR A 70 5.96 -13.40 -3.57
C THR A 70 7.17 -12.69 -4.13
N VAL A 71 8.17 -13.43 -4.62
CA VAL A 71 9.39 -12.84 -5.19
C VAL A 71 9.62 -13.42 -6.59
N PRO A 72 9.33 -12.67 -7.65
CA PRO A 72 9.64 -13.07 -9.02
C PRO A 72 11.15 -13.28 -9.21
N GLU A 73 11.52 -14.20 -10.08
CA GLU A 73 12.93 -14.40 -10.46
C GLU A 73 13.52 -13.10 -11.03
N GLY A 74 14.68 -12.69 -10.52
CA GLY A 74 15.33 -11.43 -10.89
C GLY A 74 14.52 -10.19 -10.50
N ALA A 75 13.86 -10.24 -9.33
CA ALA A 75 13.10 -9.11 -8.82
C ALA A 75 13.95 -7.83 -8.72
N LEU A 76 13.36 -6.69 -9.07
CA LEU A 76 14.01 -5.36 -8.98
C LEU A 76 14.10 -4.87 -7.53
N GLY A 77 13.20 -5.33 -6.69
CA GLY A 77 13.07 -4.99 -5.27
C GLY A 77 11.83 -5.64 -4.69
N ILE A 78 11.56 -5.42 -3.41
CA ILE A 78 10.39 -5.97 -2.71
C ILE A 78 9.60 -4.85 -2.04
N VAL A 79 8.28 -4.87 -2.23
CA VAL A 79 7.34 -3.90 -1.65
C VAL A 79 6.56 -4.56 -0.50
N LEU A 80 6.67 -4.00 0.71
CA LEU A 80 5.85 -4.39 1.86
C LEU A 80 4.55 -3.58 1.87
N PHE A 81 3.45 -4.27 2.13
CA PHE A 81 2.12 -3.69 2.17
C PHE A 81 1.69 -3.42 3.61
N ALA A 82 1.44 -2.15 3.94
CA ALA A 82 0.82 -1.72 5.18
C ALA A 82 -0.67 -1.47 4.91
N HIS A 83 -1.52 -2.40 5.33
CA HIS A 83 -2.97 -2.31 5.14
C HIS A 83 -3.61 -1.25 6.04
N GLY A 84 -4.82 -0.80 5.69
CA GLY A 84 -5.61 0.12 6.50
C GLY A 84 -6.36 -0.58 7.64
N SER A 85 -6.99 0.23 8.49
CA SER A 85 -7.85 -0.26 9.58
C SER A 85 -9.00 -1.11 9.04
N GLY A 86 -9.28 -2.24 9.69
CA GLY A 86 -10.32 -3.19 9.29
C GLY A 86 -10.01 -3.96 8.00
N SER A 87 -8.74 -4.06 7.64
CA SER A 87 -8.24 -4.80 6.49
C SER A 87 -7.15 -5.76 6.95
N SER A 88 -6.75 -6.70 6.09
CA SER A 88 -5.73 -7.71 6.38
C SER A 88 -4.86 -7.97 5.14
N TRP A 89 -3.91 -8.91 5.27
CA TRP A 89 -3.12 -9.39 4.13
C TRP A 89 -3.98 -10.07 3.04
N HIS A 90 -5.22 -10.45 3.36
CA HIS A 90 -6.19 -10.98 2.40
C HIS A 90 -6.90 -9.90 1.57
N SER A 91 -6.72 -8.61 1.88
CA SER A 91 -7.38 -7.51 1.18
C SER A 91 -7.38 -7.68 -0.34
N PRO A 92 -8.53 -7.83 -1.00
CA PRO A 92 -8.60 -8.00 -2.46
C PRO A 92 -7.95 -6.85 -3.21
N ARG A 93 -8.11 -5.62 -2.72
CA ARG A 93 -7.51 -4.42 -3.32
C ARG A 93 -5.97 -4.43 -3.23
N ASN A 94 -5.42 -4.79 -2.08
CA ASN A 94 -3.96 -4.88 -1.92
C ASN A 94 -3.39 -6.02 -2.76
N ARG A 95 -4.07 -7.18 -2.81
CA ARG A 95 -3.70 -8.31 -3.67
C ARG A 95 -3.73 -7.96 -5.15
N PHE A 96 -4.72 -7.18 -5.59
CA PHE A 96 -4.80 -6.71 -6.97
C PHE A 96 -3.56 -5.86 -7.34
N VAL A 97 -3.21 -4.88 -6.49
CA VAL A 97 -2.02 -4.05 -6.69
C VAL A 97 -0.76 -4.91 -6.66
N ALA A 98 -0.61 -5.78 -5.65
CA ALA A 98 0.54 -6.67 -5.51
C ALA A 98 0.75 -7.56 -6.74
N ALA A 99 -0.32 -8.16 -7.27
CA ALA A 99 -0.26 -8.94 -8.51
C ALA A 99 0.20 -8.09 -9.71
N GLY A 100 -0.18 -6.82 -9.77
CA GLY A 100 0.31 -5.88 -10.78
C GLY A 100 1.81 -5.61 -10.66
N LEU A 101 2.29 -5.39 -9.44
CA LEU A 101 3.71 -5.21 -9.13
C LEU A 101 4.52 -6.48 -9.44
N ASN A 102 4.01 -7.65 -9.08
CA ASN A 102 4.67 -8.94 -9.36
C ASN A 102 4.83 -9.16 -10.88
N ARG A 103 3.81 -8.84 -11.69
CA ARG A 103 3.91 -8.90 -13.16
C ARG A 103 4.99 -7.98 -13.72
N ALA A 104 5.28 -6.89 -13.03
CA ALA A 104 6.34 -5.94 -13.40
C ALA A 104 7.74 -6.36 -12.90
N GLY A 105 7.86 -7.48 -12.19
CA GLY A 105 9.13 -7.97 -11.66
C GLY A 105 9.50 -7.36 -10.30
N LEU A 106 8.53 -6.86 -9.56
CA LEU A 106 8.70 -6.45 -8.16
C LEU A 106 8.21 -7.56 -7.24
N GLY A 107 8.96 -7.90 -6.20
CA GLY A 107 8.47 -8.77 -5.13
C GLY A 107 7.47 -8.04 -4.24
N THR A 108 6.63 -8.78 -3.52
CA THR A 108 5.66 -8.22 -2.59
C THR A 108 5.57 -9.04 -1.30
N LEU A 109 5.42 -8.36 -0.17
CA LEU A 109 5.07 -8.95 1.12
C LEU A 109 3.77 -8.30 1.61
N LEU A 110 2.70 -9.09 1.61
CA LEU A 110 1.44 -8.75 2.26
C LEU A 110 1.41 -9.46 3.62
N PHE A 111 1.13 -8.74 4.70
CA PHE A 111 1.08 -9.32 6.03
C PHE A 111 0.17 -8.48 6.94
N ASP A 112 -0.29 -9.07 8.02
CA ASP A 112 -1.06 -8.36 9.03
C ASP A 112 -0.14 -7.51 9.90
N LEU A 113 -0.54 -6.26 10.19
CA LEU A 113 0.24 -5.36 11.04
C LEU A 113 0.04 -5.63 12.53
N LEU A 114 -1.05 -6.33 12.87
CA LEU A 114 -1.44 -6.72 14.23
C LEU A 114 -1.80 -8.19 14.26
N THR A 115 -1.75 -8.80 15.44
CA THR A 115 -2.34 -10.11 15.67
C THR A 115 -3.87 -9.98 15.80
N GLU A 116 -4.61 -11.07 15.62
CA GLU A 116 -6.07 -11.12 15.83
C GLU A 116 -6.45 -10.60 17.23
N GLU A 117 -5.66 -10.91 18.27
CA GLU A 117 -5.89 -10.43 19.61
C GLU A 117 -5.69 -8.92 19.72
N GLU A 118 -4.62 -8.38 19.13
CA GLU A 118 -4.33 -6.94 19.14
C GLU A 118 -5.38 -6.13 18.38
N GLU A 119 -5.97 -6.67 17.31
CA GLU A 119 -7.02 -6.02 16.52
C GLU A 119 -8.34 -5.86 17.29
N THR A 120 -8.57 -6.64 18.34
CA THR A 120 -9.74 -6.49 19.20
C THR A 120 -9.76 -5.16 19.96
N ASP A 121 -8.57 -4.59 20.22
CA ASP A 121 -8.44 -3.26 20.80
C ASP A 121 -8.33 -2.19 19.70
N ARG A 122 -9.41 -1.41 19.58
CA ARG A 122 -9.47 -0.31 18.61
C ARG A 122 -8.34 0.73 18.78
N ALA A 123 -7.78 0.87 19.97
CA ALA A 123 -6.64 1.76 20.21
C ALA A 123 -5.42 1.31 19.40
N ASN A 124 -5.13 0.01 19.34
CA ASN A 124 -4.02 -0.55 18.57
C ASN A 124 -4.19 -0.30 17.06
N VAL A 125 -5.42 -0.45 16.55
CA VAL A 125 -5.74 -0.29 15.11
C VAL A 125 -5.40 1.11 14.59
N PHE A 126 -5.42 2.11 15.47
CA PHE A 126 -5.12 3.51 15.13
C PHE A 126 -3.79 4.00 15.74
N ASP A 127 -3.05 3.14 16.44
CA ASP A 127 -1.72 3.47 16.97
C ASP A 127 -0.67 3.44 15.86
N THR A 128 -0.47 4.59 15.22
CA THR A 128 0.46 4.73 14.10
C THR A 128 1.90 4.36 14.49
N ASP A 129 2.32 4.62 15.74
CA ASP A 129 3.65 4.26 16.22
C ASP A 129 3.80 2.74 16.36
N LEU A 130 2.80 2.05 16.92
CA LEU A 130 2.77 0.59 17.00
C LEU A 130 2.84 -0.04 15.60
N LEU A 131 1.97 0.42 14.67
CA LEU A 131 1.92 -0.10 13.31
C LEU A 131 3.23 0.16 12.55
N ALA A 132 3.86 1.32 12.76
CA ALA A 132 5.15 1.64 12.16
C ALA A 132 6.27 0.73 12.68
N ARG A 133 6.32 0.46 14.00
CA ARG A 133 7.27 -0.50 14.57
C ARG A 133 7.08 -1.90 13.98
N ARG A 134 5.83 -2.38 13.85
CA ARG A 134 5.54 -3.68 13.21
C ARG A 134 6.05 -3.75 11.77
N LEU A 135 5.85 -2.68 11.00
CA LEU A 135 6.35 -2.59 9.63
C LEU A 135 7.89 -2.57 9.60
N GLY A 136 8.54 -1.88 10.53
CA GLY A 136 9.99 -1.88 10.70
C GLY A 136 10.54 -3.26 11.02
N ASP A 137 9.94 -3.96 11.99
CA ASP A 137 10.31 -5.34 12.37
C ASP A 137 10.15 -6.30 11.19
N ALA A 138 9.02 -6.22 10.46
CA ALA A 138 8.78 -7.01 9.27
C ALA A 138 9.81 -6.72 8.16
N THR A 139 10.26 -5.49 8.05
CA THR A 139 11.34 -5.11 7.12
C THR A 139 12.67 -5.74 7.53
N GLY A 140 12.98 -5.77 8.82
CA GLY A 140 14.14 -6.48 9.37
C GLY A 140 14.09 -7.95 9.03
N TRP A 141 12.97 -8.60 9.36
CA TRP A 141 12.72 -10.01 9.04
C TRP A 141 12.86 -10.31 7.53
N LEU A 142 12.28 -9.45 6.67
CA LEU A 142 12.36 -9.63 5.21
C LEU A 142 13.82 -9.62 4.73
N ARG A 143 14.65 -8.71 5.23
CA ARG A 143 16.07 -8.61 4.85
C ARG A 143 16.90 -9.84 5.21
N GLU A 144 16.42 -10.66 6.14
CA GLU A 144 17.05 -11.94 6.51
C GLU A 144 16.63 -13.08 5.59
N GLN A 145 15.58 -12.91 4.76
CA GLN A 145 15.14 -13.96 3.85
C GLN A 145 16.11 -14.11 2.68
N PRO A 146 16.48 -15.36 2.31
CA PRO A 146 17.43 -15.60 1.21
C PRO A 146 17.01 -14.95 -0.11
N GLU A 147 15.73 -15.02 -0.44
CA GLU A 147 15.14 -14.46 -1.67
C GLU A 147 15.08 -12.92 -1.70
N ALA A 148 15.28 -12.25 -0.56
CA ALA A 148 15.26 -10.81 -0.43
C ALA A 148 16.67 -10.18 -0.34
N GLN A 149 17.71 -11.01 -0.26
CA GLN A 149 19.07 -10.51 -0.06
C GLN A 149 19.53 -9.59 -1.18
N GLY A 150 19.96 -8.39 -0.78
CA GLY A 150 20.47 -7.36 -1.71
C GLY A 150 19.38 -6.62 -2.50
N LEU A 151 18.11 -6.95 -2.32
CA LEU A 151 17.02 -6.25 -2.98
C LEU A 151 16.66 -4.95 -2.26
N ALA A 152 16.32 -3.93 -3.04
CA ALA A 152 15.76 -2.70 -2.53
C ALA A 152 14.38 -2.95 -1.90
N VAL A 153 14.06 -2.23 -0.82
CA VAL A 153 12.79 -2.35 -0.11
C VAL A 153 11.98 -1.08 -0.30
N GLY A 154 10.71 -1.23 -0.69
CA GLY A 154 9.72 -0.16 -0.77
C GLY A 154 8.52 -0.43 0.14
N TYR A 155 7.73 0.62 0.41
CA TYR A 155 6.48 0.52 1.17
C TYR A 155 5.28 0.94 0.33
N PHE A 156 4.22 0.15 0.39
CA PHE A 156 2.90 0.52 -0.11
C PHE A 156 1.92 0.58 1.06
N GLY A 157 1.49 1.78 1.42
CA GLY A 157 0.57 2.00 2.53
C GLY A 157 -0.83 2.40 2.06
N ALA A 158 -1.89 1.84 2.67
CA ALA A 158 -3.26 2.19 2.39
C ALA A 158 -3.94 2.81 3.62
N SER A 159 -4.65 3.92 3.46
CA SER A 159 -5.39 4.60 4.53
C SER A 159 -4.50 4.85 5.78
N THR A 160 -4.83 4.30 6.95
CA THR A 160 -4.00 4.37 8.18
C THR A 160 -2.64 3.68 8.01
N GLY A 161 -2.56 2.61 7.23
CA GLY A 161 -1.29 1.95 6.91
C GLY A 161 -0.31 2.84 6.15
N ALA A 162 -0.79 3.85 5.41
CA ALA A 162 0.09 4.84 4.78
C ALA A 162 0.78 5.74 5.83
N ALA A 163 0.11 6.07 6.92
CA ALA A 163 0.72 6.79 8.03
C ALA A 163 1.82 5.95 8.69
N ALA A 164 1.56 4.65 8.93
CA ALA A 164 2.54 3.73 9.47
C ALA A 164 3.77 3.60 8.54
N ALA A 165 3.54 3.51 7.22
CA ALA A 165 4.60 3.44 6.22
C ALA A 165 5.48 4.71 6.21
N LEU A 166 4.85 5.90 6.25
CA LEU A 166 5.56 7.18 6.33
C LEU A 166 6.36 7.32 7.62
N TRP A 167 5.77 6.90 8.74
CA TRP A 167 6.45 6.92 10.04
C TRP A 167 7.64 5.97 10.07
N ALA A 168 7.46 4.71 9.63
CA ALA A 168 8.54 3.73 9.56
C ALA A 168 9.67 4.18 8.60
N ALA A 169 9.32 4.78 7.46
CA ALA A 169 10.30 5.31 6.51
C ALA A 169 11.07 6.53 7.02
N ALA A 170 10.56 7.21 8.06
CA ALA A 170 11.22 8.34 8.71
C ALA A 170 12.26 7.92 9.75
N GLU A 171 12.36 6.64 10.09
CA GLU A 171 13.39 6.14 11.00
C GLU A 171 14.78 6.22 10.33
N PRO A 172 15.83 6.64 11.06
CA PRO A 172 17.16 6.92 10.46
C PRO A 172 17.77 5.74 9.69
N ASP A 173 17.51 4.52 10.13
CA ASP A 173 18.07 3.29 9.55
C ASP A 173 17.10 2.53 8.66
N ALA A 174 15.94 3.10 8.34
CA ALA A 174 14.89 2.43 7.57
C ALA A 174 15.38 2.00 6.18
N ARG A 175 16.18 2.84 5.49
CA ARG A 175 16.73 2.57 4.14
C ARG A 175 15.64 2.07 3.18
N ILE A 176 14.55 2.84 3.07
CA ILE A 176 13.44 2.58 2.15
C ILE A 176 13.72 3.30 0.84
N ALA A 177 13.67 2.54 -0.26
CA ALA A 177 14.00 3.05 -1.59
C ALA A 177 12.88 3.88 -2.21
N ALA A 178 11.62 3.53 -1.93
CA ALA A 178 10.45 4.27 -2.40
C ALA A 178 9.23 4.00 -1.54
N LEU A 179 8.28 4.93 -1.51
CA LEU A 179 7.02 4.81 -0.78
C LEU A 179 5.85 5.22 -1.67
N VAL A 180 4.77 4.44 -1.63
CA VAL A 180 3.48 4.78 -2.24
C VAL A 180 2.40 4.79 -1.16
N SER A 181 1.64 5.86 -1.09
CA SER A 181 0.48 6.05 -0.21
C SER A 181 -0.79 6.04 -1.05
N ARG A 182 -1.69 5.09 -0.86
CA ARG A 182 -2.99 5.01 -1.52
C ARG A 182 -4.12 5.43 -0.58
N GLY A 183 -4.81 6.52 -0.91
CA GLY A 183 -5.89 7.07 -0.06
C GLY A 183 -5.43 7.27 1.39
N GLY A 184 -4.16 7.65 1.56
CA GLY A 184 -3.50 7.62 2.85
C GLY A 184 -3.93 8.73 3.79
N ARG A 185 -3.72 8.49 5.08
CA ARG A 185 -3.87 9.45 6.19
C ARG A 185 -2.49 9.92 6.67
N PRO A 186 -1.74 10.67 5.81
CA PRO A 186 -0.38 11.12 6.15
C PRO A 186 -0.35 12.08 7.33
N ASP A 187 -1.47 12.74 7.63
CA ASP A 187 -1.65 13.59 8.81
C ASP A 187 -1.35 12.85 10.12
N LEU A 188 -1.65 11.54 10.19
CA LEU A 188 -1.38 10.70 11.36
C LEU A 188 0.12 10.41 11.58
N ALA A 189 0.96 10.58 10.55
CA ALA A 189 2.41 10.52 10.71
C ALA A 189 2.99 11.80 11.36
N GLY A 190 2.20 12.87 11.43
CA GLY A 190 2.52 14.07 12.21
C GLY A 190 3.86 14.70 11.84
N PRO A 191 4.72 15.00 12.83
CA PRO A 191 6.01 15.63 12.59
C PRO A 191 7.02 14.72 11.87
N ARG A 192 6.81 13.40 11.84
CA ARG A 192 7.68 12.42 11.17
C ARG A 192 7.80 12.67 9.67
N LEU A 193 6.79 13.30 9.03
CA LEU A 193 6.83 13.65 7.61
C LEU A 193 8.09 14.41 7.19
N LEU A 194 8.62 15.26 8.07
CA LEU A 194 9.82 16.04 7.80
C LEU A 194 11.11 15.21 7.72
N ALA A 195 11.10 14.01 8.29
CA ALA A 195 12.23 13.10 8.35
C ALA A 195 12.17 11.99 7.28
N VAL A 196 11.08 11.89 6.54
CA VAL A 196 10.98 10.95 5.41
C VAL A 196 11.99 11.35 4.33
N THR A 197 12.87 10.41 3.99
CA THR A 197 13.89 10.59 2.93
C THR A 197 13.56 9.81 1.67
N ALA A 198 12.73 8.77 1.76
CA ALA A 198 12.31 7.96 0.64
C ALA A 198 11.46 8.76 -0.36
N PRO A 199 11.74 8.69 -1.67
CA PRO A 199 10.83 9.20 -2.69
C PRO A 199 9.40 8.72 -2.45
N THR A 200 8.44 9.64 -2.41
CA THR A 200 7.07 9.36 -1.93
C THR A 200 6.01 9.76 -2.96
N LEU A 201 5.20 8.79 -3.40
CA LEU A 201 4.02 9.02 -4.23
C LEU A 201 2.75 8.97 -3.37
N LEU A 202 1.98 10.06 -3.41
CA LEU A 202 0.67 10.15 -2.75
C LEU A 202 -0.42 9.98 -3.81
N ILE A 203 -1.20 8.88 -3.77
CA ILE A 203 -2.29 8.61 -4.71
C ILE A 203 -3.62 8.79 -3.97
N VAL A 204 -4.48 9.68 -4.46
CA VAL A 204 -5.74 10.03 -3.80
C VAL A 204 -6.88 10.07 -4.79
N GLY A 205 -8.06 9.59 -4.39
CA GLY A 205 -9.29 9.72 -5.16
C GLY A 205 -9.74 11.18 -5.26
N GLY A 206 -10.13 11.60 -6.46
CA GLY A 206 -10.58 12.99 -6.71
C GLY A 206 -11.85 13.35 -5.95
N ASP A 207 -12.69 12.36 -5.65
CA ASP A 207 -13.94 12.54 -4.93
C ASP A 207 -13.78 12.37 -3.41
N ASP A 208 -12.61 11.89 -2.94
CA ASP A 208 -12.24 11.88 -1.51
C ASP A 208 -11.64 13.23 -1.10
N ARG A 209 -12.47 14.26 -1.08
CA ARG A 209 -12.05 15.66 -0.89
C ARG A 209 -11.33 15.91 0.43
N LEU A 210 -11.75 15.22 1.50
CA LEU A 210 -11.13 15.36 2.81
C LEU A 210 -9.69 14.83 2.77
N VAL A 211 -9.51 13.60 2.32
CA VAL A 211 -8.20 12.94 2.24
C VAL A 211 -7.30 13.66 1.23
N LEU A 212 -7.87 14.19 0.13
CA LEU A 212 -7.13 15.00 -0.83
C LEU A 212 -6.54 16.27 -0.18
N GLY A 213 -7.31 16.95 0.69
CA GLY A 213 -6.80 18.08 1.47
C GLY A 213 -5.63 17.68 2.36
N LEU A 214 -5.78 16.60 3.14
CA LEU A 214 -4.74 16.08 4.03
C LEU A 214 -3.46 15.69 3.27
N ASN A 215 -3.58 15.13 2.07
CA ASN A 215 -2.42 14.76 1.26
C ASN A 215 -1.73 15.97 0.63
N ARG A 216 -2.45 17.04 0.27
CA ARG A 216 -1.83 18.32 -0.16
C ARG A 216 -1.01 18.94 0.96
N ASP A 217 -1.55 18.95 2.18
CA ASP A 217 -0.84 19.48 3.35
C ASP A 217 0.41 18.63 3.67
N ALA A 218 0.31 17.31 3.54
CA ALA A 218 1.45 16.41 3.72
C ALA A 218 2.50 16.60 2.63
N GLN A 219 2.09 16.74 1.37
CA GLN A 219 2.98 17.01 0.25
C GLN A 219 3.83 18.25 0.49
N ALA A 220 3.21 19.34 0.97
CA ALA A 220 3.93 20.57 1.28
C ALA A 220 4.95 20.44 2.43
N ARG A 221 4.82 19.41 3.27
CA ARG A 221 5.70 19.14 4.42
C ARG A 221 6.80 18.14 4.12
N LEU A 222 6.60 17.22 3.17
CA LEU A 222 7.62 16.28 2.76
C LEU A 222 8.80 17.03 2.15
N ARG A 223 10.03 16.63 2.52
CA ARG A 223 11.29 17.22 2.04
C ARG A 223 11.99 16.35 1.01
N CYS A 224 11.57 15.10 0.90
CA CYS A 224 12.06 14.18 -0.14
C CYS A 224 11.40 14.49 -1.48
N GLU A 225 11.90 13.85 -2.54
CA GLU A 225 11.18 13.79 -3.81
C GLU A 225 9.76 13.26 -3.57
N ASN A 226 8.76 13.98 -4.06
CA ASN A 226 7.37 13.55 -3.85
C ASN A 226 6.44 14.02 -4.97
N GLU A 227 5.39 13.24 -5.21
CA GLU A 227 4.33 13.53 -6.17
C GLU A 227 2.96 13.29 -5.52
N LEU A 228 1.98 14.13 -5.89
CA LEU A 228 0.56 13.92 -5.58
C LEU A 228 -0.21 13.58 -6.86
N ALA A 229 -0.63 12.34 -6.98
CA ALA A 229 -1.41 11.84 -8.09
C ALA A 229 -2.89 11.75 -7.70
N VAL A 230 -3.73 12.52 -8.37
CA VAL A 230 -5.19 12.48 -8.18
C VAL A 230 -5.79 11.55 -9.23
N VAL A 231 -6.62 10.58 -8.80
CA VAL A 231 -7.39 9.70 -9.68
C VAL A 231 -8.80 10.28 -9.82
N PRO A 232 -9.17 10.85 -10.98
CA PRO A 232 -10.47 11.50 -11.17
C PRO A 232 -11.63 10.52 -10.99
N GLY A 233 -12.67 10.94 -10.28
CA GLY A 233 -13.89 10.15 -10.04
C GLY A 233 -13.72 9.00 -9.03
N ALA A 234 -12.52 8.77 -8.52
CA ALA A 234 -12.30 7.76 -7.49
C ALA A 234 -12.69 8.27 -6.10
N THR A 235 -13.36 7.43 -5.33
CA THR A 235 -13.60 7.59 -3.89
C THR A 235 -12.44 7.05 -3.06
N HIS A 236 -12.61 6.96 -1.73
CA HIS A 236 -11.56 6.50 -0.81
C HIS A 236 -11.03 5.09 -1.10
N LEU A 237 -11.92 4.19 -1.50
CA LEU A 237 -11.60 2.78 -1.67
C LEU A 237 -11.18 2.41 -3.11
N PHE A 238 -11.34 3.33 -4.07
CA PHE A 238 -11.02 3.10 -5.50
C PHE A 238 -11.82 1.92 -6.08
N GLU A 239 -13.13 1.89 -5.80
CA GLU A 239 -14.05 0.83 -6.24
C GLU A 239 -14.63 1.13 -7.63
N GLU A 240 -14.49 2.35 -8.11
CA GLU A 240 -14.98 2.74 -9.42
C GLU A 240 -14.16 2.08 -10.54
N PRO A 241 -14.81 1.66 -11.64
CA PRO A 241 -14.15 0.93 -12.72
C PRO A 241 -12.90 1.64 -13.25
N GLY A 242 -11.77 0.95 -13.29
CA GLY A 242 -10.50 1.46 -13.82
C GLY A 242 -9.70 2.33 -12.85
N THR A 243 -10.20 2.61 -11.65
CA THR A 243 -9.49 3.47 -10.68
C THR A 243 -8.37 2.72 -9.97
N LEU A 244 -8.60 1.46 -9.60
CA LEU A 244 -7.59 0.63 -8.94
C LEU A 244 -6.48 0.22 -9.91
N GLU A 245 -6.79 0.04 -11.19
CA GLU A 245 -5.80 -0.14 -12.26
C GLU A 245 -4.89 1.08 -12.38
N GLN A 246 -5.44 2.30 -12.35
CA GLN A 246 -4.65 3.52 -12.35
C GLN A 246 -3.72 3.62 -11.12
N VAL A 247 -4.21 3.22 -9.93
CA VAL A 247 -3.36 3.11 -8.72
C VAL A 247 -2.21 2.15 -8.97
N THR A 248 -2.52 0.97 -9.53
CA THR A 248 -1.54 -0.09 -9.79
C THR A 248 -0.47 0.35 -10.78
N ASP A 249 -0.88 0.99 -11.88
CA ASP A 249 0.06 1.49 -12.90
C ASP A 249 0.98 2.56 -12.34
N ARG A 250 0.44 3.54 -11.58
CA ARG A 250 1.25 4.60 -10.96
C ARG A 250 2.21 4.04 -9.90
N ALA A 251 1.75 3.10 -9.07
CA ALA A 251 2.61 2.46 -8.07
C ALA A 251 3.72 1.64 -8.72
N ARG A 252 3.39 0.88 -9.78
CA ARG A 252 4.36 0.12 -10.57
C ARG A 252 5.45 1.03 -11.13
N ASP A 253 5.06 2.09 -11.81
CA ASP A 253 6.00 3.01 -12.46
C ASP A 253 6.90 3.67 -11.40
N TRP A 254 6.33 4.16 -10.30
CA TRP A 254 7.07 4.76 -9.20
C TRP A 254 8.09 3.80 -8.58
N PHE A 255 7.68 2.58 -8.24
CA PHE A 255 8.62 1.61 -7.67
C PHE A 255 9.67 1.15 -8.67
N THR A 256 9.32 0.98 -9.94
CA THR A 256 10.29 0.60 -10.98
C THR A 256 11.35 1.66 -11.16
N ASP A 257 10.97 2.94 -11.19
CA ASP A 257 11.90 4.05 -11.38
C ASP A 257 12.86 4.22 -10.19
N HIS A 258 12.39 3.96 -8.95
CA HIS A 258 13.19 4.23 -7.75
C HIS A 258 13.85 2.97 -7.14
N MET A 259 13.47 1.78 -7.56
CA MET A 259 14.03 0.52 -7.03
C MET A 259 14.90 -0.23 -8.04
N ALA A 260 14.90 0.19 -9.32
CA ALA A 260 15.81 -0.39 -10.29
C ALA A 260 17.27 -0.10 -9.89
N PRO A 261 18.19 -1.10 -10.00
CA PRO A 261 19.61 -0.84 -9.79
C PRO A 261 20.05 0.33 -10.65
N ALA A 262 20.77 1.29 -10.06
CA ALA A 262 21.34 2.39 -10.85
C ALA A 262 22.14 1.78 -12.01
N ALA A 263 21.76 2.12 -13.24
CA ALA A 263 22.52 1.71 -14.41
C ALA A 263 23.96 2.20 -14.21
N HIS A 264 24.90 1.27 -14.06
CA HIS A 264 26.31 1.62 -14.02
C HIS A 264 26.65 2.27 -15.37
N THR A 265 26.65 3.60 -15.37
CA THR A 265 27.23 4.36 -16.48
C THR A 265 28.70 4.01 -16.48
N THR A 266 29.08 3.01 -17.28
CA THR A 266 30.47 2.75 -17.60
C THR A 266 30.96 4.00 -18.34
N ALA A 267 31.58 4.91 -17.61
CA ALA A 267 32.35 5.97 -18.21
C ALA A 267 33.44 5.28 -19.05
N ARG A 268 33.29 5.30 -20.35
CA ARG A 268 34.38 5.00 -21.26
C ARG A 268 35.36 6.17 -21.15
N PHE A 269 36.49 5.90 -20.49
CA PHE A 269 37.71 6.72 -20.59
C PHE A 269 38.41 6.41 -21.89
#